data_c5b66e4b714cdc9891108b1c3b007c69
#
_entry.id   c5b66e4b714cdc9891108b1c3b007c69
#
_cell.length_a   1.000
_cell.length_b   1.000
_cell.length_c   1.000
_cell.angle_alpha   90.00
_cell.angle_beta   90.00
_cell.angle_gamma   90.00
#
_symmetry.space_group_name_H-M   'P 1'
#
loop_
_entity.id
_entity.type
_entity.pdbx_description
1 polymer ?
#
loop_
_entity_poly.entity_id
_entity_poly.type
_entity_poly.pdbx_seq_one_letter_code
_entity_poly.pdbx_strand_id
1 'polypeptide(L)'
;MSGMRILVVDDEPALRHTLSVILREEGHDVASATDGEDALAKLATSPVDLVLCDVRMPTMDGMTFLERHVASGGTALVVMMSAYGDAETAVLAMQRGAYDWIQKPFRAEEIVLVVRKAVERERLRAEVRRLEGELSSLRSPSDVIVGRSPVMRTALDLARKVAPHATTVLITGESGTGKELVAQLIHRESPRAKGPFVAVNCGAIPESLLESELFGHEKGAFTGATREKAGLFEEAHEGTLLLDEIGELPPALQVKLLRALQDGEVRRVGATAATAVDVRVLAATNRDLQADVTAGRFRADLFYRINVVVIALPPLRERPEDIAELARFFLERYTTRMGLTARGISASAMRLLTEHSWPGNVRELEHAIERALVVTGGAAIEPSDLPATVRPNGGPAHVIDGALSVKRQTTELEKTLIRRALEQTRGNRTRAARLLEISHRALLYKIREYGIE
;
A
#
# COMPACT_ATOMS: atom_id res chain seq x y z
N MET A 1 -7.58 32.18 -10.85
CA MET A 1 -8.19 30.91 -11.34
C MET A 1 -7.55 30.63 -12.69
N SER A 2 -7.04 29.43 -12.95
CA SER A 2 -6.47 29.14 -14.28
C SER A 2 -7.62 29.03 -15.27
N GLY A 3 -7.63 29.86 -16.31
CA GLY A 3 -8.63 29.84 -17.37
C GLY A 3 -8.56 28.54 -18.17
N MET A 4 -9.72 28.04 -18.63
CA MET A 4 -9.79 26.93 -19.60
C MET A 4 -9.44 27.43 -21.00
N ARG A 5 -8.95 26.55 -21.87
CA ARG A 5 -8.82 26.79 -23.31
C ARG A 5 -10.11 26.34 -23.98
N ILE A 6 -10.84 27.30 -24.52
CA ILE A 6 -12.17 27.11 -25.08
C ILE A 6 -12.12 27.32 -26.61
N LEU A 7 -12.69 26.39 -27.36
CA LEU A 7 -12.88 26.52 -28.79
C LEU A 7 -14.36 26.85 -29.09
N VAL A 8 -14.63 27.97 -29.70
CA VAL A 8 -15.97 28.36 -30.17
C VAL A 8 -16.11 28.02 -31.66
N VAL A 9 -17.04 27.13 -31.96
CA VAL A 9 -17.29 26.63 -33.33
C VAL A 9 -18.69 27.04 -33.76
N ASP A 10 -18.77 27.93 -34.69
CA ASP A 10 -20.03 28.49 -35.23
C ASP A 10 -19.75 29.11 -36.60
N ASP A 11 -20.65 29.05 -37.53
CA ASP A 11 -20.47 29.67 -38.86
C ASP A 11 -20.72 31.19 -38.87
N GLU A 12 -21.46 31.71 -37.85
CA GLU A 12 -21.78 33.12 -37.73
C GLU A 12 -20.63 33.93 -37.06
N PRO A 13 -19.94 34.83 -37.78
CA PRO A 13 -18.79 35.59 -37.22
C PRO A 13 -19.16 36.47 -36.03
N ALA A 14 -20.37 37.05 -36.04
CA ALA A 14 -20.83 37.92 -34.97
C ALA A 14 -21.00 37.15 -33.64
N LEU A 15 -21.56 35.94 -33.71
CA LEU A 15 -21.76 35.09 -32.56
C LEU A 15 -20.43 34.57 -32.00
N ARG A 16 -19.51 34.13 -32.89
CA ARG A 16 -18.14 33.76 -32.46
C ARG A 16 -17.43 34.89 -31.75
N HIS A 17 -17.55 36.12 -32.25
CA HIS A 17 -16.96 37.30 -31.64
C HIS A 17 -17.58 37.56 -30.26
N THR A 18 -18.90 37.57 -30.15
CA THR A 18 -19.62 37.81 -28.89
C THR A 18 -19.23 36.79 -27.82
N LEU A 19 -19.28 35.50 -28.15
CA LEU A 19 -18.87 34.43 -27.22
C LEU A 19 -17.42 34.57 -26.82
N SER A 20 -16.53 34.91 -27.78
CA SER A 20 -15.11 35.10 -27.44
C SER A 20 -14.86 36.24 -26.48
N VAL A 21 -15.62 37.34 -26.60
CA VAL A 21 -15.52 38.47 -25.65
C VAL A 21 -16.01 38.07 -24.27
N ILE A 22 -17.20 37.49 -24.15
CA ILE A 22 -17.78 37.05 -22.89
C ILE A 22 -16.83 36.08 -22.14
N LEU A 23 -16.30 35.10 -22.85
CA LEU A 23 -15.45 34.07 -22.25
C LEU A 23 -14.05 34.59 -21.85
N ARG A 24 -13.50 35.55 -22.62
CA ARG A 24 -12.23 36.20 -22.26
C ARG A 24 -12.38 37.14 -21.04
N GLU A 25 -13.52 37.80 -20.89
CA GLU A 25 -13.83 38.60 -19.70
C GLU A 25 -13.90 37.73 -18.43
N GLU A 26 -14.35 36.47 -18.57
CA GLU A 26 -14.34 35.48 -17.47
C GLU A 26 -12.94 34.82 -17.25
N GLY A 27 -11.93 35.24 -18.01
CA GLY A 27 -10.53 34.84 -17.84
C GLY A 27 -10.14 33.54 -18.55
N HIS A 28 -10.86 33.13 -19.58
CA HIS A 28 -10.58 31.96 -20.41
C HIS A 28 -9.75 32.31 -21.67
N ASP A 29 -8.95 31.35 -22.14
CA ASP A 29 -8.27 31.45 -23.44
C ASP A 29 -9.18 30.92 -24.54
N VAL A 30 -9.48 31.77 -25.55
CA VAL A 30 -10.54 31.45 -26.52
C VAL A 30 -9.99 31.48 -27.94
N ALA A 31 -10.07 30.32 -28.60
CA ALA A 31 -9.91 30.13 -30.01
C ALA A 31 -11.28 30.01 -30.71
N SER A 32 -11.35 30.22 -32.01
CA SER A 32 -12.59 30.06 -32.78
C SER A 32 -12.37 29.22 -34.03
N ALA A 33 -13.41 28.52 -34.49
CA ALA A 33 -13.47 27.77 -35.74
C ALA A 33 -14.77 28.07 -36.47
N THR A 34 -14.77 27.91 -37.80
CA THR A 34 -15.90 28.25 -38.65
C THR A 34 -16.84 27.09 -38.91
N ASP A 35 -16.37 25.87 -38.78
CA ASP A 35 -17.11 24.63 -39.01
C ASP A 35 -16.44 23.45 -38.29
N GLY A 36 -17.02 22.24 -38.39
CA GLY A 36 -16.51 21.04 -37.73
C GLY A 36 -15.15 20.56 -38.26
N GLU A 37 -14.79 20.82 -39.53
CA GLU A 37 -13.47 20.43 -40.06
C GLU A 37 -12.36 21.34 -39.53
N ASP A 38 -12.57 22.65 -39.49
CA ASP A 38 -11.65 23.61 -38.88
C ASP A 38 -11.49 23.33 -37.39
N ALA A 39 -12.58 22.92 -36.70
CA ALA A 39 -12.55 22.54 -35.32
C ALA A 39 -11.67 21.30 -35.08
N LEU A 40 -11.83 20.22 -35.85
CA LEU A 40 -11.00 19.02 -35.74
C LEU A 40 -9.52 19.32 -36.06
N ALA A 41 -9.23 20.12 -37.04
CA ALA A 41 -7.87 20.55 -37.39
C ALA A 41 -7.19 21.29 -36.21
N LYS A 42 -7.92 22.19 -35.54
CA LYS A 42 -7.43 22.95 -34.37
C LYS A 42 -7.24 22.05 -33.15
N LEU A 43 -8.15 21.11 -32.88
CA LEU A 43 -8.02 20.14 -31.83
C LEU A 43 -6.81 19.21 -32.00
N ALA A 44 -6.40 18.93 -33.23
CA ALA A 44 -5.22 18.13 -33.52
C ALA A 44 -3.90 18.87 -33.27
N THR A 45 -3.90 20.21 -33.31
CA THR A 45 -2.69 21.05 -33.23
C THR A 45 -2.53 21.72 -31.84
N SER A 46 -3.63 21.91 -31.13
CA SER A 46 -3.64 22.64 -29.87
C SER A 46 -4.53 21.94 -28.83
N PRO A 47 -4.10 21.82 -27.57
CA PRO A 47 -4.93 21.25 -26.53
C PRO A 47 -6.10 22.21 -26.21
N VAL A 48 -7.33 21.69 -26.23
CA VAL A 48 -8.58 22.40 -25.89
C VAL A 48 -9.27 21.64 -24.76
N ASP A 49 -9.83 22.36 -23.80
CA ASP A 49 -10.49 21.77 -22.63
C ASP A 49 -12.02 21.70 -22.85
N LEU A 50 -12.59 22.68 -23.54
CA LEU A 50 -14.03 22.78 -23.81
C LEU A 50 -14.28 23.30 -25.24
N VAL A 51 -15.23 22.70 -25.90
CA VAL A 51 -15.74 23.15 -27.23
C VAL A 51 -17.19 23.61 -27.08
N LEU A 52 -17.50 24.83 -27.51
CA LEU A 52 -18.86 25.30 -27.71
C LEU A 52 -19.16 25.20 -29.22
N CYS A 53 -20.02 24.28 -29.62
CA CYS A 53 -20.22 23.93 -31.03
C CYS A 53 -21.67 24.15 -31.44
N ASP A 54 -21.86 24.93 -32.53
CA ASP A 54 -23.17 25.01 -33.18
C ASP A 54 -23.54 23.69 -33.85
N VAL A 55 -24.82 23.36 -33.85
CA VAL A 55 -25.34 22.15 -34.51
C VAL A 55 -25.33 22.31 -36.05
N ARG A 56 -25.71 23.49 -36.54
CA ARG A 56 -25.91 23.70 -37.98
C ARG A 56 -24.79 24.56 -38.55
N MET A 57 -23.86 23.93 -39.21
CA MET A 57 -22.75 24.63 -39.87
C MET A 57 -22.54 24.07 -41.29
N PRO A 58 -21.98 24.86 -42.23
CA PRO A 58 -21.58 24.36 -43.53
C PRO A 58 -20.44 23.35 -43.42
N THR A 59 -20.14 22.64 -44.49
CA THR A 59 -19.04 21.69 -44.64
C THR A 59 -19.19 20.46 -43.71
N MET A 60 -19.04 20.62 -42.40
CA MET A 60 -19.27 19.60 -41.37
C MET A 60 -20.14 20.20 -40.28
N ASP A 61 -21.30 19.62 -40.06
CA ASP A 61 -22.20 20.00 -38.97
C ASP A 61 -21.69 19.58 -37.60
N GLY A 62 -22.25 20.17 -36.52
CA GLY A 62 -21.81 19.93 -35.17
C GLY A 62 -22.06 18.50 -34.66
N MET A 63 -23.11 17.83 -35.18
CA MET A 63 -23.38 16.44 -34.79
C MET A 63 -22.34 15.47 -35.36
N THR A 64 -21.96 15.66 -36.62
CA THR A 64 -20.88 14.90 -37.27
C THR A 64 -19.53 15.18 -36.63
N PHE A 65 -19.27 16.44 -36.26
CA PHE A 65 -18.09 16.82 -35.49
C PHE A 65 -18.04 16.06 -34.15
N LEU A 66 -19.12 16.09 -33.37
CA LEU A 66 -19.22 15.39 -32.07
C LEU A 66 -18.91 13.90 -32.20
N GLU A 67 -19.53 13.22 -33.17
CA GLU A 67 -19.30 11.80 -33.42
C GLU A 67 -17.84 11.50 -33.76
N ARG A 68 -17.21 12.29 -34.62
CA ARG A 68 -15.79 12.10 -34.98
C ARG A 68 -14.87 12.39 -33.82
N HIS A 69 -15.16 13.43 -33.02
CA HIS A 69 -14.40 13.78 -31.84
C HIS A 69 -14.42 12.65 -30.80
N VAL A 70 -15.60 12.11 -30.48
CA VAL A 70 -15.77 11.00 -29.56
C VAL A 70 -15.13 9.72 -30.10
N ALA A 71 -15.32 9.39 -31.37
CA ALA A 71 -14.75 8.21 -32.01
C ALA A 71 -13.20 8.22 -32.05
N SER A 72 -12.61 9.42 -32.16
CA SER A 72 -11.15 9.59 -32.12
C SER A 72 -10.55 9.56 -30.69
N GLY A 73 -11.38 9.38 -29.65
CA GLY A 73 -10.94 9.43 -28.25
C GLY A 73 -10.64 10.85 -27.77
N GLY A 74 -11.24 11.87 -28.38
CA GLY A 74 -11.06 13.26 -27.97
C GLY A 74 -11.46 13.50 -26.50
N THR A 75 -10.66 14.27 -25.79
CA THR A 75 -10.82 14.51 -24.34
C THR A 75 -11.55 15.82 -24.01
N ALA A 76 -11.65 16.73 -24.96
CA ALA A 76 -12.34 18.01 -24.79
C ALA A 76 -13.84 17.80 -24.53
N LEU A 77 -14.39 18.53 -23.57
CA LEU A 77 -15.83 18.55 -23.33
C LEU A 77 -16.54 19.29 -24.48
N VAL A 78 -17.62 18.73 -25.00
CA VAL A 78 -18.36 19.37 -26.09
C VAL A 78 -19.73 19.82 -25.60
N VAL A 79 -20.00 21.12 -25.67
CA VAL A 79 -21.32 21.71 -25.40
C VAL A 79 -21.93 22.09 -26.75
N MET A 80 -23.10 21.56 -27.04
CA MET A 80 -23.80 21.83 -28.29
C MET A 80 -24.69 23.05 -28.17
N MET A 81 -24.72 23.89 -29.19
CA MET A 81 -25.59 25.07 -29.33
C MET A 81 -26.58 24.87 -30.46
N SER A 82 -27.86 25.10 -30.24
CA SER A 82 -28.89 24.91 -31.31
C SER A 82 -30.00 25.95 -31.26
N ALA A 83 -30.67 26.12 -32.40
CA ALA A 83 -31.81 26.98 -32.52
C ALA A 83 -33.04 26.45 -31.75
N TYR A 84 -34.04 27.32 -31.58
CA TYR A 84 -35.30 27.06 -30.88
C TYR A 84 -36.08 25.85 -31.46
N GLY A 85 -36.53 24.93 -30.63
CA GLY A 85 -37.42 23.82 -31.00
C GLY A 85 -36.78 22.46 -31.23
N ASP A 86 -35.46 22.29 -31.06
CA ASP A 86 -34.70 21.09 -31.41
C ASP A 86 -34.49 20.15 -30.19
N ALA A 87 -35.56 19.87 -29.39
CA ALA A 87 -35.47 19.03 -28.22
C ALA A 87 -35.00 17.57 -28.50
N GLU A 88 -35.41 17.03 -29.68
CA GLU A 88 -34.97 15.70 -30.12
C GLU A 88 -33.47 15.67 -30.43
N THR A 89 -32.96 16.72 -31.07
CA THR A 89 -31.53 16.86 -31.38
C THR A 89 -30.71 17.05 -30.11
N ALA A 90 -31.24 17.72 -29.07
CA ALA A 90 -30.58 17.83 -27.78
C ALA A 90 -30.41 16.47 -27.10
N VAL A 91 -31.45 15.66 -27.06
CA VAL A 91 -31.40 14.29 -26.49
C VAL A 91 -30.42 13.44 -27.28
N LEU A 92 -30.44 13.54 -28.61
CA LEU A 92 -29.52 12.79 -29.47
C LEU A 92 -28.05 13.18 -29.25
N ALA A 93 -27.77 14.47 -29.10
CA ALA A 93 -26.44 14.99 -28.82
C ALA A 93 -25.91 14.45 -27.48
N MET A 94 -26.74 14.47 -26.43
CA MET A 94 -26.37 13.91 -25.12
C MET A 94 -26.09 12.41 -25.20
N GLN A 95 -26.90 11.64 -25.95
CA GLN A 95 -26.67 10.20 -26.17
C GLN A 95 -25.36 9.91 -26.92
N ARG A 96 -24.92 10.83 -27.78
CA ARG A 96 -23.69 10.74 -28.58
C ARG A 96 -22.45 11.26 -27.84
N GLY A 97 -22.60 11.69 -26.60
CA GLY A 97 -21.47 12.07 -25.76
C GLY A 97 -21.22 13.56 -25.59
N ALA A 98 -22.18 14.41 -25.97
CA ALA A 98 -22.13 15.83 -25.62
C ALA A 98 -22.13 15.99 -24.10
N TYR A 99 -21.37 16.96 -23.60
CA TYR A 99 -21.31 17.28 -22.18
C TYR A 99 -22.55 18.02 -21.67
N ASP A 100 -23.02 19.01 -22.45
CA ASP A 100 -24.20 19.79 -22.14
C ASP A 100 -24.78 20.38 -23.47
N TRP A 101 -25.92 21.03 -23.37
CA TRP A 101 -26.65 21.60 -24.45
C TRP A 101 -27.14 23.00 -24.10
N ILE A 102 -27.05 23.95 -25.03
CA ILE A 102 -27.53 25.33 -24.89
C ILE A 102 -28.43 25.69 -26.05
N GLN A 103 -29.61 26.27 -25.74
CA GLN A 103 -30.58 26.68 -26.73
C GLN A 103 -30.35 28.15 -27.15
N LYS A 104 -30.26 28.43 -28.44
CA LYS A 104 -30.27 29.81 -29.02
C LYS A 104 -31.70 30.34 -29.11
N PRO A 105 -31.97 31.64 -28.80
CA PRO A 105 -31.04 32.63 -28.29
C PRO A 105 -30.77 32.40 -26.79
N PHE A 106 -29.52 32.53 -26.38
CA PHE A 106 -29.07 32.38 -24.98
C PHE A 106 -28.62 33.73 -24.41
N ARG A 107 -28.62 33.82 -23.08
CA ARG A 107 -28.03 34.95 -22.35
C ARG A 107 -26.58 34.66 -21.99
N ALA A 108 -25.79 35.71 -21.80
CA ALA A 108 -24.40 35.56 -21.37
C ALA A 108 -24.24 34.72 -20.12
N GLU A 109 -25.15 34.90 -19.14
CA GLU A 109 -25.15 34.19 -17.86
C GLU A 109 -25.33 32.66 -18.06
N GLU A 110 -26.07 32.22 -19.07
CA GLU A 110 -26.28 30.80 -19.37
C GLU A 110 -24.99 30.13 -19.86
N ILE A 111 -24.26 30.81 -20.75
CA ILE A 111 -22.97 30.37 -21.23
C ILE A 111 -21.96 30.29 -20.08
N VAL A 112 -21.86 31.36 -19.29
CA VAL A 112 -20.97 31.41 -18.12
C VAL A 112 -21.29 30.30 -17.14
N LEU A 113 -22.57 30.00 -16.87
CA LEU A 113 -22.96 28.93 -15.95
C LEU A 113 -22.52 27.55 -16.46
N VAL A 114 -22.72 27.24 -17.75
CA VAL A 114 -22.31 25.95 -18.34
C VAL A 114 -20.78 25.81 -18.31
N VAL A 115 -20.06 26.87 -18.65
CA VAL A 115 -18.60 26.87 -18.60
C VAL A 115 -18.09 26.68 -17.17
N ARG A 116 -18.68 27.36 -16.18
CA ARG A 116 -18.32 27.15 -14.74
C ARG A 116 -18.55 25.72 -14.28
N LYS A 117 -19.62 25.06 -14.68
CA LYS A 117 -19.86 23.63 -14.41
C LYS A 117 -18.76 22.75 -15.04
N ALA A 118 -18.36 23.05 -16.27
CA ALA A 118 -17.29 22.34 -16.95
C ALA A 118 -15.93 22.52 -16.23
N VAL A 119 -15.60 23.75 -15.81
CA VAL A 119 -14.40 24.07 -15.00
C VAL A 119 -14.38 23.26 -13.72
N GLU A 120 -15.48 23.27 -12.96
CA GLU A 120 -15.58 22.55 -11.68
C GLU A 120 -15.43 21.03 -11.89
N ARG A 121 -16.05 20.47 -12.93
CA ARG A 121 -15.90 19.05 -13.26
C ARG A 121 -14.44 18.68 -13.56
N GLU A 122 -13.74 19.47 -14.37
CA GLU A 122 -12.33 19.19 -14.69
C GLU A 122 -11.42 19.40 -13.48
N ARG A 123 -11.72 20.38 -12.63
CA ARG A 123 -11.03 20.57 -11.35
C ARG A 123 -11.18 19.35 -10.45
N LEU A 124 -12.41 18.85 -10.27
CA LEU A 124 -12.68 17.65 -9.45
C LEU A 124 -11.99 16.42 -10.03
N ARG A 125 -12.01 16.26 -11.37
CA ARG A 125 -11.28 15.17 -12.03
C ARG A 125 -9.76 15.26 -11.86
N ALA A 126 -9.21 16.47 -11.95
CA ALA A 126 -7.79 16.71 -11.72
C ALA A 126 -7.42 16.41 -10.26
N GLU A 127 -8.28 16.79 -9.31
CA GLU A 127 -8.10 16.51 -7.88
C GLU A 127 -8.17 15.01 -7.59
N VAL A 128 -9.13 14.29 -8.17
CA VAL A 128 -9.22 12.82 -8.07
C VAL A 128 -7.94 12.19 -8.62
N ARG A 129 -7.50 12.57 -9.84
CA ARG A 129 -6.24 12.07 -10.41
C ARG A 129 -5.02 12.41 -9.56
N ARG A 130 -4.98 13.60 -8.92
CA ARG A 130 -3.93 13.99 -7.99
C ARG A 130 -3.94 13.11 -6.75
N LEU A 131 -5.11 12.92 -6.13
CA LEU A 131 -5.29 12.08 -4.95
C LEU A 131 -5.00 10.59 -5.26
N GLU A 132 -5.39 10.10 -6.44
CA GLU A 132 -5.03 8.76 -6.90
C GLU A 132 -3.52 8.63 -7.15
N GLY A 133 -2.89 9.67 -7.69
CA GLY A 133 -1.43 9.77 -7.85
C GLY A 133 -0.70 9.82 -6.50
N GLU A 134 -1.21 10.58 -5.55
CA GLU A 134 -0.70 10.63 -4.17
C GLU A 134 -0.91 9.29 -3.45
N LEU A 135 -2.09 8.67 -3.58
CA LEU A 135 -2.35 7.32 -3.10
C LEU A 135 -1.45 6.27 -3.78
N SER A 136 -1.17 6.41 -5.06
CA SER A 136 -0.25 5.51 -5.76
C SER A 136 1.22 5.77 -5.40
N SER A 137 1.58 7.00 -5.04
CA SER A 137 2.91 7.34 -4.51
C SER A 137 3.06 7.02 -3.03
N LEU A 138 1.96 7.02 -2.27
CA LEU A 138 1.84 6.48 -0.90
C LEU A 138 1.71 4.94 -0.90
N ARG A 139 1.28 4.33 -2.01
CA ARG A 139 1.49 2.91 -2.30
C ARG A 139 2.98 2.75 -2.54
N SER A 140 3.66 2.57 -1.42
CA SER A 140 5.10 2.35 -1.35
C SER A 140 5.57 1.37 -2.43
N PRO A 141 6.79 1.54 -2.94
CA PRO A 141 7.50 0.49 -3.69
C PRO A 141 7.61 -0.85 -2.93
N SER A 142 7.11 -0.91 -1.68
CA SER A 142 6.93 -2.14 -0.89
C SER A 142 6.03 -3.19 -1.55
N ASP A 143 5.26 -2.82 -2.56
CA ASP A 143 4.39 -3.75 -3.29
C ASP A 143 5.13 -4.65 -4.29
N VAL A 144 6.44 -4.52 -4.41
CA VAL A 144 7.26 -5.39 -5.26
C VAL A 144 7.71 -6.60 -4.44
N ILE A 145 7.19 -7.77 -4.80
CA ILE A 145 7.69 -9.03 -4.25
C ILE A 145 9.00 -9.35 -4.95
N VAL A 146 10.11 -9.18 -4.24
CA VAL A 146 11.43 -9.60 -4.68
C VAL A 146 11.65 -11.04 -4.22
N GLY A 147 11.81 -11.96 -5.16
CA GLY A 147 12.09 -13.36 -4.85
C GLY A 147 12.31 -14.16 -6.13
N ARG A 148 13.55 -14.60 -6.33
CA ARG A 148 13.98 -15.42 -7.48
C ARG A 148 14.30 -16.85 -7.10
N SER A 149 14.41 -17.14 -5.81
CA SER A 149 14.66 -18.49 -5.33
C SER A 149 13.58 -19.46 -5.82
N PRO A 150 13.92 -20.70 -6.16
CA PRO A 150 12.96 -21.70 -6.62
C PRO A 150 11.81 -21.92 -5.64
N VAL A 151 12.12 -21.90 -4.34
CA VAL A 151 11.12 -22.11 -3.28
C VAL A 151 10.11 -20.95 -3.24
N MET A 152 10.59 -19.71 -3.35
CA MET A 152 9.68 -18.54 -3.38
C MET A 152 8.87 -18.48 -4.67
N ARG A 153 9.45 -18.83 -5.81
CA ARG A 153 8.72 -18.93 -7.08
C ARG A 153 7.57 -19.92 -7.00
N THR A 154 7.79 -21.11 -6.41
CA THR A 154 6.72 -22.11 -6.22
C THR A 154 5.57 -21.53 -5.41
N ALA A 155 5.85 -20.81 -4.32
CA ALA A 155 4.82 -20.15 -3.51
C ALA A 155 4.07 -19.06 -4.29
N LEU A 156 4.78 -18.23 -5.07
CA LEU A 156 4.18 -17.18 -5.90
C LEU A 156 3.36 -17.76 -7.06
N ASP A 157 3.81 -18.84 -7.70
CA ASP A 157 3.06 -19.50 -8.76
C ASP A 157 1.77 -20.12 -8.23
N LEU A 158 1.78 -20.68 -7.02
CA LEU A 158 0.57 -21.14 -6.35
C LEU A 158 -0.37 -19.96 -6.03
N ALA A 159 0.18 -18.84 -5.55
CA ALA A 159 -0.59 -17.63 -5.29
C ALA A 159 -1.31 -17.12 -6.56
N ARG A 160 -0.61 -17.09 -7.71
CA ARG A 160 -1.20 -16.72 -9.01
C ARG A 160 -2.26 -17.70 -9.48
N LYS A 161 -2.01 -19.01 -9.32
CA LYS A 161 -2.99 -20.04 -9.70
C LYS A 161 -4.29 -19.95 -8.90
N VAL A 162 -4.22 -19.59 -7.62
CA VAL A 162 -5.40 -19.49 -6.77
C VAL A 162 -6.10 -18.12 -6.88
N ALA A 163 -5.44 -17.10 -7.38
CA ALA A 163 -5.96 -15.73 -7.47
C ALA A 163 -7.32 -15.65 -8.19
N PRO A 164 -7.56 -16.30 -9.34
CA PRO A 164 -8.86 -16.25 -10.05
C PRO A 164 -10.03 -16.90 -9.30
N HIS A 165 -9.76 -17.70 -8.26
CA HIS A 165 -10.78 -18.46 -7.56
C HIS A 165 -11.22 -17.75 -6.27
N ALA A 166 -12.52 -17.84 -5.92
CA ALA A 166 -13.06 -17.24 -4.69
C ALA A 166 -12.73 -18.03 -3.41
N THR A 167 -11.88 -19.04 -3.51
CA THR A 167 -11.50 -19.92 -2.39
C THR A 167 -10.71 -19.17 -1.31
N THR A 168 -10.95 -19.55 -0.05
CA THR A 168 -10.14 -19.08 1.09
C THR A 168 -8.70 -19.62 0.97
N VAL A 169 -7.73 -18.76 1.27
CA VAL A 169 -6.31 -19.09 1.24
C VAL A 169 -5.70 -18.83 2.61
N LEU A 170 -4.95 -19.81 3.10
CA LEU A 170 -4.16 -19.70 4.33
C LEU A 170 -2.68 -19.48 3.95
N ILE A 171 -2.13 -18.33 4.31
CA ILE A 171 -0.72 -17.99 4.07
C ILE A 171 0.04 -18.22 5.38
N THR A 172 0.96 -19.19 5.38
CA THR A 172 1.78 -19.52 6.56
C THR A 172 3.22 -19.09 6.38
N GLY A 173 3.90 -18.79 7.46
CA GLY A 173 5.32 -18.43 7.46
C GLY A 173 5.69 -17.53 8.63
N GLU A 174 6.96 -17.45 8.93
CA GLU A 174 7.47 -16.64 10.03
C GLU A 174 7.11 -15.16 9.90
N SER A 175 7.23 -14.41 11.01
CA SER A 175 7.04 -12.96 10.96
C SER A 175 8.06 -12.32 10.01
N GLY A 176 7.62 -11.33 9.22
CA GLY A 176 8.49 -10.61 8.30
C GLY A 176 8.85 -11.34 6.99
N THR A 177 8.23 -12.47 6.66
CA THR A 177 8.46 -13.22 5.39
C THR A 177 7.78 -12.61 4.17
N GLY A 178 6.79 -11.69 4.37
CA GLY A 178 6.05 -11.01 3.31
C GLY A 178 4.65 -11.58 3.06
N LYS A 179 3.99 -12.17 4.07
CA LYS A 179 2.64 -12.74 3.96
C LYS A 179 1.60 -11.77 3.41
N GLU A 180 1.63 -10.52 3.86
CA GLU A 180 0.72 -9.47 3.41
C GLU A 180 0.93 -9.13 1.92
N LEU A 181 2.18 -9.07 1.45
CA LEU A 181 2.48 -8.82 0.03
C LEU A 181 1.94 -9.93 -0.88
N VAL A 182 2.01 -11.18 -0.42
CA VAL A 182 1.43 -12.31 -1.16
C VAL A 182 -0.10 -12.23 -1.17
N ALA A 183 -0.74 -11.82 -0.07
CA ALA A 183 -2.18 -11.58 -0.05
C ALA A 183 -2.59 -10.45 -1.01
N GLN A 184 -1.84 -9.37 -1.06
CA GLN A 184 -2.05 -8.29 -2.03
C GLN A 184 -1.86 -8.74 -3.47
N LEU A 185 -0.87 -9.61 -3.76
CA LEU A 185 -0.70 -10.22 -5.08
C LEU A 185 -1.93 -11.02 -5.48
N ILE A 186 -2.44 -11.89 -4.58
CA ILE A 186 -3.65 -12.69 -4.81
C ILE A 186 -4.86 -11.81 -5.11
N HIS A 187 -5.02 -10.71 -4.37
CA HIS A 187 -6.10 -9.75 -4.61
C HIS A 187 -5.97 -9.08 -5.98
N ARG A 188 -4.79 -8.55 -6.33
CA ARG A 188 -4.54 -7.83 -7.60
C ARG A 188 -4.71 -8.69 -8.83
N GLU A 189 -4.39 -9.98 -8.76
CA GLU A 189 -4.55 -10.93 -9.85
C GLU A 189 -5.92 -11.66 -9.83
N SER A 190 -6.83 -11.24 -8.95
CA SER A 190 -8.18 -11.78 -8.82
C SER A 190 -9.22 -10.99 -9.61
N PRO A 191 -10.41 -11.56 -9.88
CA PRO A 191 -11.54 -10.83 -10.44
C PRO A 191 -12.00 -9.65 -9.57
N ARG A 192 -11.62 -9.63 -8.28
CA ARG A 192 -11.95 -8.59 -7.29
C ARG A 192 -10.88 -7.49 -7.19
N ALA A 193 -9.92 -7.42 -8.10
CA ALA A 193 -8.81 -6.45 -8.08
C ALA A 193 -9.25 -4.97 -8.08
N LYS A 194 -10.47 -4.67 -8.52
CA LYS A 194 -11.06 -3.33 -8.49
C LYS A 194 -11.82 -3.03 -7.20
N GLY A 195 -12.15 -4.05 -6.42
CA GLY A 195 -12.82 -3.93 -5.13
C GLY A 195 -11.85 -3.55 -4.00
N PRO A 196 -12.35 -3.32 -2.80
CA PRO A 196 -11.52 -2.97 -1.66
C PRO A 196 -10.61 -4.14 -1.24
N PHE A 197 -9.37 -3.83 -0.85
CA PHE A 197 -8.50 -4.72 -0.11
C PHE A 197 -8.36 -4.20 1.32
N VAL A 198 -9.00 -4.90 2.26
CA VAL A 198 -8.95 -4.55 3.67
C VAL A 198 -8.05 -5.53 4.39
N ALA A 199 -7.04 -5.03 5.11
CA ALA A 199 -6.13 -5.85 5.90
C ALA A 199 -6.24 -5.50 7.38
N VAL A 200 -6.32 -6.51 8.21
CA VAL A 200 -6.37 -6.36 9.66
C VAL A 200 -5.41 -7.34 10.33
N ASN A 201 -4.59 -6.84 11.25
CA ASN A 201 -3.77 -7.68 12.12
C ASN A 201 -4.55 -7.95 13.41
N CYS A 202 -4.98 -9.21 13.60
CA CYS A 202 -5.79 -9.62 14.75
C CYS A 202 -5.03 -9.54 16.08
N GLY A 203 -3.70 -9.65 16.06
CA GLY A 203 -2.87 -9.53 17.28
C GLY A 203 -2.57 -8.08 17.69
N ALA A 204 -2.75 -7.11 16.76
CA ALA A 204 -2.46 -5.71 17.05
C ALA A 204 -3.63 -4.96 17.72
N ILE A 205 -4.85 -5.49 17.65
CA ILE A 205 -6.06 -4.87 18.21
C ILE A 205 -6.40 -5.51 19.56
N PRO A 206 -6.66 -4.72 20.61
CA PRO A 206 -7.12 -5.27 21.88
C PRO A 206 -8.38 -6.13 21.70
N GLU A 207 -8.44 -7.28 22.38
CA GLU A 207 -9.55 -8.25 22.27
C GLU A 207 -10.93 -7.60 22.43
N SER A 208 -11.07 -6.65 23.36
CA SER A 208 -12.32 -5.92 23.64
C SER A 208 -12.82 -5.04 22.46
N LEU A 209 -11.92 -4.68 21.53
CA LEU A 209 -12.26 -3.84 20.38
C LEU A 209 -12.32 -4.66 19.08
N LEU A 210 -11.63 -5.79 19.02
CA LEU A 210 -11.48 -6.60 17.81
C LEU A 210 -12.83 -7.04 17.23
N GLU A 211 -13.79 -7.39 18.10
CA GLU A 211 -15.15 -7.74 17.68
C GLU A 211 -15.85 -6.59 16.97
N SER A 212 -15.80 -5.41 17.58
CA SER A 212 -16.38 -4.19 17.04
C SER A 212 -15.71 -3.72 15.74
N GLU A 213 -14.40 -3.91 15.62
CA GLU A 213 -13.68 -3.59 14.39
C GLU A 213 -14.06 -4.55 13.26
N LEU A 214 -14.05 -5.86 13.50
CA LEU A 214 -14.34 -6.85 12.48
C LEU A 214 -15.81 -6.81 12.01
N PHE A 215 -16.76 -6.76 12.95
CA PHE A 215 -18.18 -6.96 12.65
C PHE A 215 -19.02 -5.69 12.76
N GLY A 216 -18.42 -4.58 13.25
CA GLY A 216 -19.16 -3.33 13.49
C GLY A 216 -19.98 -3.35 14.79
N HIS A 217 -20.58 -2.21 15.11
CA HIS A 217 -21.47 -2.08 16.27
C HIS A 217 -22.59 -1.08 16.02
N GLU A 218 -23.70 -1.28 16.70
CA GLU A 218 -24.78 -0.31 16.78
C GLU A 218 -24.54 0.72 17.90
N LYS A 219 -25.19 1.87 17.79
CA LYS A 219 -25.15 2.88 18.82
C LYS A 219 -25.68 2.30 20.14
N GLY A 220 -24.90 2.43 21.22
CA GLY A 220 -25.27 1.94 22.55
C GLY A 220 -24.93 0.46 22.80
N ALA A 221 -24.27 -0.22 21.89
CA ALA A 221 -23.92 -1.64 22.03
C ALA A 221 -22.98 -1.94 23.23
N PHE A 222 -22.16 -0.96 23.62
CA PHE A 222 -21.27 -1.02 24.79
C PHE A 222 -20.97 0.39 25.32
N THR A 223 -20.37 0.48 26.49
CA THR A 223 -19.96 1.76 27.10
C THR A 223 -18.93 2.46 26.21
N GLY A 224 -19.33 3.56 25.56
CA GLY A 224 -18.51 4.30 24.59
C GLY A 224 -18.99 4.22 23.14
N ALA A 225 -19.95 3.36 22.79
CA ALA A 225 -20.58 3.27 21.48
C ALA A 225 -21.55 4.44 21.23
N THR A 226 -21.00 5.65 21.04
CA THR A 226 -21.82 6.87 20.85
C THR A 226 -22.45 6.98 19.47
N ARG A 227 -21.89 6.31 18.48
CA ARG A 227 -22.38 6.21 17.08
C ARG A 227 -22.36 4.75 16.64
N GLU A 228 -23.08 4.45 15.58
CA GLU A 228 -22.91 3.19 14.86
C GLU A 228 -21.61 3.21 14.05
N LYS A 229 -21.01 2.04 13.83
CA LYS A 229 -19.82 1.86 13.01
C LYS A 229 -19.97 0.59 12.17
N ALA A 230 -19.72 0.70 10.87
CA ALA A 230 -19.59 -0.47 10.00
C ALA A 230 -18.34 -1.28 10.38
N GLY A 231 -18.40 -2.60 10.20
CA GLY A 231 -17.27 -3.49 10.44
C GLY A 231 -16.41 -3.69 9.20
N LEU A 232 -15.18 -4.17 9.40
CA LEU A 232 -14.23 -4.45 8.30
C LEU A 232 -14.78 -5.46 7.29
N PHE A 233 -15.65 -6.38 7.67
CA PHE A 233 -16.37 -7.26 6.74
C PHE A 233 -17.31 -6.49 5.82
N GLU A 234 -18.01 -5.47 6.32
CA GLU A 234 -18.85 -4.61 5.51
C GLU A 234 -18.02 -3.70 4.60
N GLU A 235 -16.91 -3.17 5.09
CA GLU A 235 -15.95 -2.35 4.30
C GLU A 235 -15.29 -3.15 3.17
N ALA A 236 -15.08 -4.46 3.38
CA ALA A 236 -14.50 -5.36 2.38
C ALA A 236 -15.52 -5.92 1.38
N HIS A 237 -16.78 -5.49 1.41
CA HIS A 237 -17.84 -5.98 0.52
C HIS A 237 -17.43 -5.88 -0.96
N GLU A 238 -17.70 -6.92 -1.75
CA GLU A 238 -17.27 -7.11 -3.15
C GLU A 238 -15.72 -7.10 -3.35
N GLY A 239 -14.96 -7.14 -2.25
CA GLY A 239 -13.51 -7.09 -2.22
C GLY A 239 -12.85 -8.31 -1.56
N THR A 240 -11.75 -8.03 -0.87
CA THR A 240 -10.94 -9.03 -0.17
C THR A 240 -10.58 -8.55 1.23
N LEU A 241 -10.79 -9.40 2.23
CA LEU A 241 -10.39 -9.18 3.62
C LEU A 241 -9.20 -10.09 3.96
N LEU A 242 -8.08 -9.50 4.36
CA LEU A 242 -6.94 -10.21 4.93
C LEU A 242 -7.02 -10.20 6.45
N LEU A 243 -7.08 -11.38 7.06
CA LEU A 243 -6.97 -11.60 8.50
C LEU A 243 -5.54 -12.03 8.81
N ASP A 244 -4.66 -11.10 9.14
CA ASP A 244 -3.28 -11.41 9.56
C ASP A 244 -3.25 -11.80 11.03
N GLU A 245 -2.34 -12.71 11.38
CA GLU A 245 -2.22 -13.32 12.71
C GLU A 245 -3.54 -13.94 13.20
N ILE A 246 -4.23 -14.69 12.30
CA ILE A 246 -5.54 -15.29 12.59
C ILE A 246 -5.50 -16.24 13.80
N GLY A 247 -4.35 -16.81 14.14
CA GLY A 247 -4.13 -17.64 15.32
C GLY A 247 -4.28 -16.89 16.65
N GLU A 248 -4.31 -15.55 16.64
CA GLU A 248 -4.52 -14.72 17.83
C GLU A 248 -6.01 -14.41 18.09
N LEU A 249 -6.92 -14.89 17.22
CA LEU A 249 -8.36 -14.66 17.41
C LEU A 249 -8.88 -15.34 18.68
N PRO A 250 -9.56 -14.61 19.58
CA PRO A 250 -10.24 -15.18 20.72
C PRO A 250 -11.30 -16.24 20.31
N PRO A 251 -11.51 -17.29 21.11
CA PRO A 251 -12.44 -18.38 20.77
C PRO A 251 -13.87 -17.91 20.46
N ALA A 252 -14.33 -16.86 21.12
CA ALA A 252 -15.67 -16.28 20.85
C ALA A 252 -15.77 -15.70 19.43
N LEU A 253 -14.70 -15.06 18.94
CA LEU A 253 -14.66 -14.46 17.60
C LEU A 253 -14.44 -15.50 16.50
N GLN A 254 -13.79 -16.62 16.83
CA GLN A 254 -13.68 -17.75 15.89
C GLN A 254 -15.04 -18.31 15.48
N VAL A 255 -16.02 -18.33 16.40
CA VAL A 255 -17.40 -18.75 16.10
C VAL A 255 -18.09 -17.77 15.14
N LYS A 256 -17.92 -16.47 15.37
CA LYS A 256 -18.52 -15.43 14.51
C LYS A 256 -17.89 -15.43 13.12
N LEU A 257 -16.57 -15.57 13.06
CA LEU A 257 -15.83 -15.69 11.80
C LEU A 257 -16.29 -16.90 10.99
N LEU A 258 -16.49 -18.05 11.65
CA LEU A 258 -16.97 -19.26 10.97
C LEU A 258 -18.31 -19.01 10.30
N ARG A 259 -19.25 -18.35 10.98
CA ARG A 259 -20.56 -17.99 10.41
C ARG A 259 -20.43 -17.05 9.23
N ALA A 260 -19.61 -16.00 9.34
CA ALA A 260 -19.35 -15.09 8.23
C ALA A 260 -18.80 -15.81 6.98
N LEU A 261 -17.91 -16.82 7.18
CA LEU A 261 -17.35 -17.65 6.11
C LEU A 261 -18.32 -18.68 5.52
N GLN A 262 -19.32 -19.13 6.29
CA GLN A 262 -20.27 -20.15 5.85
C GLN A 262 -21.52 -19.54 5.20
N ASP A 263 -22.09 -18.54 5.88
CA ASP A 263 -23.41 -17.99 5.55
C ASP A 263 -23.27 -16.72 4.67
N GLY A 264 -22.10 -16.09 4.61
CA GLY A 264 -21.92 -14.81 3.93
C GLY A 264 -22.65 -13.65 4.65
N GLU A 265 -22.89 -13.80 5.96
CA GLU A 265 -23.61 -12.82 6.75
C GLU A 265 -22.81 -12.43 7.99
N VAL A 266 -22.86 -11.16 8.33
CA VAL A 266 -22.26 -10.61 9.54
C VAL A 266 -23.33 -9.93 10.39
N ARG A 267 -23.11 -9.93 11.71
CA ARG A 267 -24.00 -9.26 12.64
C ARG A 267 -23.20 -8.28 13.49
N ARG A 268 -23.59 -7.02 13.45
CA ARG A 268 -22.99 -5.97 14.29
C ARG A 268 -23.21 -6.26 15.78
N VAL A 269 -22.30 -5.80 16.61
CA VAL A 269 -22.46 -5.89 18.07
C VAL A 269 -23.67 -5.07 18.49
N GLY A 270 -24.59 -5.70 19.23
CA GLY A 270 -25.87 -5.08 19.63
C GLY A 270 -27.00 -5.19 18.60
N ALA A 271 -26.73 -5.62 17.35
CA ALA A 271 -27.75 -5.78 16.33
C ALA A 271 -28.49 -7.12 16.43
N THR A 272 -29.77 -7.11 16.05
CA THR A 272 -30.61 -8.33 15.89
C THR A 272 -30.58 -8.82 14.45
N ALA A 273 -30.45 -7.92 13.47
CA ALA A 273 -30.41 -8.24 12.04
C ALA A 273 -29.00 -8.64 11.60
N ALA A 274 -28.93 -9.56 10.64
CA ALA A 274 -27.70 -9.88 9.92
C ALA A 274 -27.63 -9.06 8.63
N THR A 275 -26.40 -8.71 8.22
CA THR A 275 -26.10 -8.02 6.97
C THR A 275 -25.37 -9.00 6.05
N ALA A 276 -25.88 -9.19 4.83
CA ALA A 276 -25.21 -10.02 3.83
C ALA A 276 -23.96 -9.31 3.30
N VAL A 277 -22.85 -10.07 3.22
CA VAL A 277 -21.56 -9.59 2.72
C VAL A 277 -20.98 -10.58 1.72
N ASP A 278 -20.49 -10.08 0.60
CA ASP A 278 -19.75 -10.89 -0.37
C ASP A 278 -18.25 -10.52 -0.28
N VAL A 279 -17.51 -11.26 0.54
CA VAL A 279 -16.10 -10.97 0.84
C VAL A 279 -15.24 -12.21 0.57
N ARG A 280 -14.17 -12.06 -0.21
CA ARG A 280 -13.12 -13.06 -0.28
C ARG A 280 -12.21 -12.95 0.94
N VAL A 281 -12.08 -14.02 1.72
CA VAL A 281 -11.22 -14.01 2.91
C VAL A 281 -9.88 -14.68 2.61
N LEU A 282 -8.80 -13.99 2.96
CA LEU A 282 -7.44 -14.52 3.03
C LEU A 282 -7.02 -14.52 4.50
N ALA A 283 -6.39 -15.59 4.96
CA ALA A 283 -5.89 -15.71 6.33
C ALA A 283 -4.37 -15.82 6.33
N ALA A 284 -3.70 -15.18 7.28
CA ALA A 284 -2.26 -15.31 7.45
C ALA A 284 -1.91 -15.62 8.91
N THR A 285 -0.85 -16.42 9.12
CA THR A 285 -0.38 -16.76 10.46
C THR A 285 1.08 -17.19 10.45
N ASN A 286 1.76 -16.98 11.58
CA ASN A 286 3.07 -17.53 11.88
C ASN A 286 2.99 -18.75 12.84
N ARG A 287 1.78 -19.07 13.33
CA ARG A 287 1.54 -20.17 14.28
C ARG A 287 1.21 -21.47 13.56
N ASP A 288 1.49 -22.58 14.20
CA ASP A 288 0.99 -23.89 13.81
C ASP A 288 -0.46 -24.06 14.30
N LEU A 289 -1.41 -23.74 13.42
CA LEU A 289 -2.84 -23.83 13.75
C LEU A 289 -3.27 -25.27 14.01
N GLN A 290 -2.60 -26.30 13.43
CA GLN A 290 -2.93 -27.68 13.69
C GLN A 290 -2.58 -28.07 15.14
N ALA A 291 -1.42 -27.59 15.64
CA ALA A 291 -1.04 -27.76 17.04
C ALA A 291 -1.99 -26.98 17.95
N ASP A 292 -2.44 -25.76 17.56
CA ASP A 292 -3.41 -24.98 18.31
C ASP A 292 -4.80 -25.63 18.36
N VAL A 293 -5.23 -26.31 17.31
CA VAL A 293 -6.45 -27.13 17.32
C VAL A 293 -6.34 -28.26 18.32
N THR A 294 -5.20 -29.00 18.31
CA THR A 294 -4.97 -30.11 19.24
C THR A 294 -4.94 -29.62 20.70
N ALA A 295 -4.42 -28.42 20.94
CA ALA A 295 -4.36 -27.78 22.24
C ALA A 295 -5.67 -27.07 22.67
N GLY A 296 -6.72 -27.09 21.82
CA GLY A 296 -8.01 -26.44 22.10
C GLY A 296 -8.01 -24.92 22.04
N ARG A 297 -6.94 -24.29 21.55
CA ARG A 297 -6.83 -22.82 21.36
C ARG A 297 -7.49 -22.33 20.07
N PHE A 298 -7.56 -23.20 19.07
CA PHE A 298 -8.20 -22.89 17.80
C PHE A 298 -9.27 -23.94 17.48
N ARG A 299 -10.41 -23.52 16.92
CA ARG A 299 -11.51 -24.44 16.62
C ARG A 299 -11.21 -25.28 15.37
N ALA A 300 -11.48 -26.57 15.44
CA ALA A 300 -11.27 -27.46 14.32
C ALA A 300 -12.15 -27.14 13.11
N ASP A 301 -13.42 -26.75 13.35
CA ASP A 301 -14.36 -26.39 12.27
C ASP A 301 -13.91 -25.17 11.48
N LEU A 302 -13.42 -24.11 12.16
CA LEU A 302 -12.84 -22.94 11.51
C LEU A 302 -11.55 -23.30 10.77
N PHE A 303 -10.67 -24.09 11.39
CA PHE A 303 -9.43 -24.52 10.75
C PHE A 303 -9.70 -25.19 9.41
N TYR A 304 -10.59 -26.17 9.34
CA TYR A 304 -10.91 -26.83 8.06
C TYR A 304 -11.56 -25.89 7.04
N ARG A 305 -12.26 -24.85 7.48
CA ARG A 305 -12.87 -23.88 6.59
C ARG A 305 -11.87 -22.91 5.95
N ILE A 306 -10.79 -22.56 6.66
CA ILE A 306 -9.74 -21.66 6.17
C ILE A 306 -8.57 -22.39 5.51
N ASN A 307 -8.34 -23.65 5.87
CA ASN A 307 -7.23 -24.49 5.38
C ASN A 307 -7.56 -25.22 4.09
N VAL A 308 -8.08 -24.48 3.08
CA VAL A 308 -8.44 -25.06 1.77
C VAL A 308 -7.25 -25.06 0.82
N VAL A 309 -6.58 -23.91 0.70
CA VAL A 309 -5.32 -23.79 -0.03
C VAL A 309 -4.29 -23.16 0.89
N VAL A 310 -3.17 -23.83 1.08
CA VAL A 310 -2.07 -23.35 1.95
C VAL A 310 -0.92 -22.87 1.08
N ILE A 311 -0.46 -21.64 1.34
CA ILE A 311 0.74 -21.07 0.75
C ILE A 311 1.76 -20.87 1.86
N ALA A 312 2.77 -21.74 1.92
CA ALA A 312 3.85 -21.64 2.89
C ALA A 312 4.97 -20.74 2.34
N LEU A 313 5.28 -19.66 3.05
CA LEU A 313 6.38 -18.78 2.70
C LEU A 313 7.65 -19.21 3.44
N PRO A 314 8.74 -19.48 2.70
CA PRO A 314 10.00 -19.88 3.30
C PRO A 314 10.61 -18.73 4.09
N PRO A 315 11.26 -19.01 5.23
CA PRO A 315 12.06 -18.01 5.93
C PRO A 315 13.26 -17.57 5.08
N LEU A 316 13.79 -16.39 5.34
CA LEU A 316 14.83 -15.79 4.50
C LEU A 316 16.13 -16.63 4.48
N ARG A 317 16.46 -17.32 5.56
CA ARG A 317 17.61 -18.25 5.64
C ARG A 317 17.52 -19.45 4.68
N GLU A 318 16.33 -19.81 4.20
CA GLU A 318 16.12 -20.88 3.23
C GLU A 318 16.14 -20.40 1.77
N ARG A 319 16.30 -19.07 1.57
CA ARG A 319 16.39 -18.43 0.25
C ARG A 319 17.53 -17.41 0.18
N PRO A 320 18.78 -17.81 0.41
CA PRO A 320 19.93 -16.91 0.47
C PRO A 320 20.15 -16.15 -0.85
N GLU A 321 19.74 -16.71 -1.99
CA GLU A 321 19.83 -16.04 -3.30
C GLU A 321 18.99 -14.75 -3.34
N ASP A 322 17.90 -14.67 -2.57
CA ASP A 322 17.03 -13.50 -2.54
C ASP A 322 17.63 -12.37 -1.68
N ILE A 323 18.53 -12.67 -0.73
CA ILE A 323 19.08 -11.67 0.20
C ILE A 323 19.81 -10.55 -0.53
N ALA A 324 20.65 -10.90 -1.48
CA ALA A 324 21.43 -9.91 -2.22
C ALA A 324 20.55 -9.00 -3.09
N GLU A 325 19.47 -9.53 -3.65
CA GLU A 325 18.51 -8.77 -4.46
C GLU A 325 17.64 -7.87 -3.58
N LEU A 326 17.11 -8.39 -2.47
CA LEU A 326 16.39 -7.62 -1.47
C LEU A 326 17.22 -6.48 -0.90
N ALA A 327 18.49 -6.74 -0.56
CA ALA A 327 19.38 -5.71 -0.04
C ALA A 327 19.61 -4.57 -1.05
N ARG A 328 19.78 -4.89 -2.34
CA ARG A 328 19.89 -3.87 -3.40
C ARG A 328 18.57 -3.11 -3.59
N PHE A 329 17.46 -3.81 -3.59
CA PHE A 329 16.13 -3.21 -3.70
C PHE A 329 15.88 -2.20 -2.57
N PHE A 330 16.16 -2.56 -1.32
CA PHE A 330 16.00 -1.65 -0.19
C PHE A 330 16.99 -0.49 -0.25
N LEU A 331 18.24 -0.74 -0.66
CA LEU A 331 19.23 0.32 -0.87
C LEU A 331 18.71 1.36 -1.85
N GLU A 332 18.28 0.95 -3.04
CA GLU A 332 17.77 1.86 -4.08
C GLU A 332 16.52 2.63 -3.60
N ARG A 333 15.59 1.94 -2.97
CA ARG A 333 14.36 2.50 -2.43
C ARG A 333 14.63 3.60 -1.39
N TYR A 334 15.47 3.32 -0.40
CA TYR A 334 15.77 4.29 0.66
C TYR A 334 16.69 5.40 0.20
N THR A 335 17.63 5.12 -0.69
CA THR A 335 18.49 6.14 -1.32
C THR A 335 17.64 7.18 -2.05
N THR A 336 16.68 6.72 -2.86
CA THR A 336 15.74 7.61 -3.57
C THR A 336 14.86 8.40 -2.60
N ARG A 337 14.31 7.74 -1.58
CA ARG A 337 13.40 8.35 -0.61
C ARG A 337 14.08 9.41 0.27
N MET A 338 15.33 9.17 0.66
CA MET A 338 16.09 10.06 1.56
C MET A 338 16.93 11.10 0.81
N GLY A 339 16.98 11.04 -0.54
CA GLY A 339 17.84 11.92 -1.33
C GLY A 339 19.34 11.70 -1.07
N LEU A 340 19.73 10.48 -0.67
CA LEU A 340 21.11 10.14 -0.35
C LEU A 340 21.92 9.74 -1.59
N THR A 341 23.25 9.85 -1.50
CA THR A 341 24.16 9.53 -2.60
C THR A 341 24.85 8.16 -2.45
N ALA A 342 24.40 7.33 -1.49
CA ALA A 342 24.95 5.98 -1.32
C ALA A 342 24.71 5.14 -2.57
N ARG A 343 25.78 4.59 -3.16
CA ARG A 343 25.75 3.97 -4.49
C ARG A 343 25.89 2.47 -4.48
N GLY A 344 26.08 1.84 -3.31
CA GLY A 344 26.29 0.40 -3.28
C GLY A 344 26.39 -0.19 -1.87
N ILE A 345 26.60 -1.49 -1.86
CA ILE A 345 26.94 -2.28 -0.67
C ILE A 345 28.28 -2.95 -1.02
N SER A 346 29.28 -2.81 -0.17
CA SER A 346 30.58 -3.43 -0.38
C SER A 346 30.49 -4.96 -0.42
N ALA A 347 31.40 -5.62 -1.12
CA ALA A 347 31.41 -7.08 -1.23
C ALA A 347 31.54 -7.76 0.16
N SER A 348 32.26 -7.13 1.09
CA SER A 348 32.42 -7.59 2.47
C SER A 348 31.11 -7.45 3.27
N ALA A 349 30.41 -6.33 3.14
CA ALA A 349 29.12 -6.14 3.78
C ALA A 349 28.05 -7.10 3.20
N MET A 350 28.02 -7.28 1.86
CA MET A 350 27.10 -8.20 1.20
C MET A 350 27.30 -9.64 1.65
N ARG A 351 28.53 -10.09 1.89
CA ARG A 351 28.80 -11.41 2.46
C ARG A 351 28.16 -11.57 3.83
N LEU A 352 28.37 -10.61 4.73
CA LEU A 352 27.78 -10.64 6.06
C LEU A 352 26.25 -10.70 6.02
N LEU A 353 25.64 -9.92 5.13
CA LEU A 353 24.19 -9.94 4.93
C LEU A 353 23.71 -11.33 4.46
N THR A 354 24.47 -11.99 3.56
CA THR A 354 24.08 -13.31 3.02
C THR A 354 24.29 -14.44 4.04
N GLU A 355 25.29 -14.33 4.91
CA GLU A 355 25.62 -15.34 5.92
C GLU A 355 24.74 -15.26 7.19
N HIS A 356 24.06 -14.13 7.40
CA HIS A 356 23.22 -13.93 8.60
C HIS A 356 21.89 -14.72 8.50
N SER A 357 21.40 -15.22 9.62
CA SER A 357 20.23 -16.11 9.71
C SER A 357 18.87 -15.41 9.59
N TRP A 358 18.83 -14.09 9.80
CA TRP A 358 17.64 -13.24 9.68
C TRP A 358 16.40 -13.77 10.43
N PRO A 359 16.42 -13.87 11.77
CA PRO A 359 15.26 -14.33 12.55
C PRO A 359 14.02 -13.46 12.33
N GLY A 360 14.17 -12.17 12.05
CA GLY A 360 13.08 -11.25 11.65
C GLY A 360 12.83 -11.18 10.13
N ASN A 361 13.46 -12.09 9.36
CA ASN A 361 13.29 -12.25 7.92
C ASN A 361 13.51 -10.96 7.11
N VAL A 362 12.66 -10.68 6.14
CA VAL A 362 12.79 -9.52 5.22
C VAL A 362 12.63 -8.20 5.97
N ARG A 363 11.80 -8.14 7.02
CA ARG A 363 11.61 -6.93 7.83
C ARG A 363 12.89 -6.54 8.58
N GLU A 364 13.61 -7.53 9.10
CA GLU A 364 14.90 -7.29 9.79
C GLU A 364 15.97 -6.84 8.79
N LEU A 365 16.06 -7.47 7.62
CA LEU A 365 16.96 -7.07 6.54
C LEU A 365 16.68 -5.63 6.08
N GLU A 366 15.42 -5.28 5.87
CA GLU A 366 14.98 -3.93 5.51
C GLU A 366 15.46 -2.89 6.52
N HIS A 367 15.19 -3.11 7.81
CA HIS A 367 15.65 -2.20 8.88
C HIS A 367 17.17 -2.13 8.98
N ALA A 368 17.89 -3.24 8.72
CA ALA A 368 19.35 -3.26 8.73
C ALA A 368 19.93 -2.38 7.62
N ILE A 369 19.37 -2.43 6.42
CA ILE A 369 19.79 -1.57 5.28
C ILE A 369 19.41 -0.11 5.53
N GLU A 370 18.19 0.16 5.99
CA GLU A 370 17.74 1.52 6.33
C GLU A 370 18.68 2.17 7.36
N ARG A 371 18.97 1.46 8.44
CA ARG A 371 19.89 1.93 9.49
C ARG A 371 21.31 2.15 8.93
N ALA A 372 21.83 1.20 8.15
CA ALA A 372 23.15 1.32 7.57
C ALA A 372 23.28 2.56 6.67
N LEU A 373 22.24 2.87 5.88
CA LEU A 373 22.20 4.09 5.05
C LEU A 373 22.23 5.39 5.85
N VAL A 374 21.56 5.41 7.01
CA VAL A 374 21.55 6.60 7.88
C VAL A 374 22.93 6.81 8.55
N VAL A 375 23.63 5.71 8.84
CA VAL A 375 24.91 5.75 9.56
C VAL A 375 26.10 5.90 8.62
N THR A 376 25.99 5.44 7.38
CA THR A 376 27.11 5.50 6.41
C THR A 376 27.46 6.94 6.08
N GLY A 377 28.73 7.29 6.24
CA GLY A 377 29.30 8.58 5.79
C GLY A 377 29.95 8.51 4.39
N GLY A 378 29.89 7.33 3.73
CA GLY A 378 30.58 7.03 2.49
C GLY A 378 29.67 6.76 1.29
N ALA A 379 30.30 6.44 0.15
CA ALA A 379 29.60 6.13 -1.09
C ALA A 379 28.97 4.71 -1.09
N ALA A 380 29.36 3.83 -0.17
CA ALA A 380 28.86 2.46 -0.07
C ALA A 380 28.69 2.04 1.40
N ILE A 381 27.76 1.13 1.65
CA ILE A 381 27.59 0.50 2.95
C ILE A 381 28.75 -0.46 3.21
N GLU A 382 29.49 -0.21 4.28
CA GLU A 382 30.60 -1.04 4.74
C GLU A 382 30.17 -1.94 5.92
N PRO A 383 30.94 -3.00 6.25
CA PRO A 383 30.65 -3.84 7.43
C PRO A 383 30.49 -3.07 8.75
N SER A 384 31.20 -1.95 8.90
CA SER A 384 31.10 -1.07 10.06
C SER A 384 29.74 -0.40 10.21
N ASP A 385 29.00 -0.22 9.12
CA ASP A 385 27.71 0.47 9.12
C ASP A 385 26.56 -0.47 9.45
N LEU A 386 26.77 -1.79 9.25
CA LEU A 386 25.77 -2.81 9.56
C LEU A 386 25.52 -2.92 11.07
N PRO A 387 24.31 -3.35 11.48
CA PRO A 387 24.03 -3.63 12.89
C PRO A 387 25.02 -4.60 13.52
N ALA A 388 25.30 -4.45 14.81
CA ALA A 388 26.23 -5.32 15.53
C ALA A 388 25.83 -6.82 15.47
N THR A 389 24.54 -7.12 15.35
CA THR A 389 23.99 -8.47 15.20
C THR A 389 24.41 -9.16 13.92
N VAL A 390 24.69 -8.39 12.85
CA VAL A 390 25.10 -8.90 11.52
C VAL A 390 26.61 -9.02 11.40
N ARG A 391 27.39 -8.43 12.29
CA ARG A 391 28.87 -8.45 12.24
C ARG A 391 29.46 -9.73 12.82
N PRO A 392 30.58 -10.25 12.29
CA PRO A 392 31.20 -11.52 12.76
C PRO A 392 31.64 -11.51 14.22
N ASN A 393 31.85 -10.31 14.81
CA ASN A 393 32.21 -10.11 16.22
C ASN A 393 31.05 -9.59 17.07
N GLY A 394 29.88 -9.38 16.49
CA GLY A 394 28.63 -9.27 17.19
C GLY A 394 28.17 -10.70 17.48
N GLY A 395 28.72 -11.32 18.52
CA GLY A 395 28.10 -12.52 19.10
C GLY A 395 26.62 -12.24 19.30
N PRO A 396 25.76 -13.27 19.37
CA PRO A 396 24.34 -13.05 19.58
C PRO A 396 24.22 -12.02 20.69
N ALA A 397 23.52 -10.92 20.45
CA ALA A 397 23.02 -10.12 21.56
C ALA A 397 22.47 -11.18 22.49
N HIS A 398 23.10 -11.35 23.66
CA HIS A 398 22.68 -12.37 24.60
C HIS A 398 21.17 -12.20 24.70
N VAL A 399 20.44 -13.01 23.96
CA VAL A 399 19.06 -13.33 24.28
C VAL A 399 19.22 -13.95 25.63
N ILE A 400 18.89 -13.20 26.64
CA ILE A 400 18.93 -13.58 28.04
C ILE A 400 17.89 -14.67 28.13
N ASP A 401 18.36 -15.88 27.92
CA ASP A 401 17.58 -17.07 28.12
C ASP A 401 17.19 -17.10 29.62
N GLY A 402 15.94 -16.75 29.89
CA GLY A 402 15.15 -17.14 31.03
C GLY A 402 15.60 -16.80 32.46
N ALA A 403 16.79 -16.30 32.71
CA ALA A 403 17.26 -16.02 34.06
C ALA A 403 17.37 -14.51 34.32
N LEU A 404 16.32 -13.92 34.87
CA LEU A 404 16.25 -12.53 35.37
C LEU A 404 17.19 -12.28 36.58
N SER A 405 18.31 -13.03 36.72
CA SER A 405 19.26 -12.86 37.78
C SER A 405 20.34 -11.85 37.40
N VAL A 406 20.20 -10.61 37.85
CA VAL A 406 21.20 -9.54 37.69
C VAL A 406 22.58 -10.04 38.13
N LYS A 407 22.68 -10.81 39.24
CA LYS A 407 23.93 -11.33 39.74
C LYS A 407 24.64 -12.27 38.75
N ARG A 408 23.92 -13.19 38.08
CA ARG A 408 24.51 -14.09 37.08
C ARG A 408 24.99 -13.32 35.85
N GLN A 409 24.21 -12.36 35.38
CA GLN A 409 24.55 -11.58 34.21
C GLN A 409 25.75 -10.67 34.45
N THR A 410 25.82 -10.01 35.60
CA THR A 410 26.98 -9.20 35.99
C THR A 410 28.24 -10.07 36.06
N THR A 411 28.14 -11.28 36.59
CA THR A 411 29.27 -12.22 36.67
C THR A 411 29.78 -12.63 35.29
N GLU A 412 28.92 -12.95 34.35
CA GLU A 412 29.34 -13.34 32.99
C GLU A 412 29.89 -12.14 32.18
N LEU A 413 29.34 -10.95 32.36
CA LEU A 413 29.87 -9.71 31.78
C LEU A 413 31.28 -9.42 32.32
N GLU A 414 31.46 -9.51 33.63
CA GLU A 414 32.77 -9.31 34.29
C GLU A 414 33.81 -10.33 33.82
N LYS A 415 33.47 -11.61 33.71
CA LYS A 415 34.36 -12.66 33.15
C LYS A 415 34.80 -12.31 31.71
N THR A 416 33.88 -11.88 30.90
CA THR A 416 34.16 -11.50 29.50
C THR A 416 35.10 -10.30 29.41
N LEU A 417 34.83 -9.25 30.19
CA LEU A 417 35.66 -8.05 30.21
C LEU A 417 37.07 -8.33 30.75
N ILE A 418 37.20 -9.17 31.79
CA ILE A 418 38.51 -9.56 32.36
C ILE A 418 39.33 -10.37 31.36
N ARG A 419 38.75 -11.34 30.63
CA ARG A 419 39.43 -12.10 29.59
C ARG A 419 39.93 -11.20 28.47
N ARG A 420 39.08 -10.31 27.94
CA ARG A 420 39.47 -9.35 26.93
C ARG A 420 40.61 -8.42 27.35
N ALA A 421 40.54 -7.93 28.59
CA ALA A 421 41.60 -7.05 29.10
C ALA A 421 42.92 -7.77 29.26
N LEU A 422 42.91 -9.02 29.69
CA LEU A 422 44.12 -9.86 29.79
C LEU A 422 44.70 -10.20 28.43
N GLU A 423 43.86 -10.54 27.43
CA GLU A 423 44.27 -10.75 26.04
C GLU A 423 44.94 -9.50 25.44
N GLN A 424 44.29 -8.35 25.57
CA GLN A 424 44.77 -7.07 25.07
C GLN A 424 46.09 -6.61 25.70
N THR A 425 46.30 -6.99 26.99
CA THR A 425 47.52 -6.65 27.72
C THR A 425 48.55 -7.78 27.73
N ARG A 426 48.37 -8.84 26.94
CA ARG A 426 49.22 -10.03 26.89
C ARG A 426 49.51 -10.63 28.26
N GLY A 427 48.50 -10.74 29.09
CA GLY A 427 48.58 -11.31 30.46
C GLY A 427 49.06 -10.32 31.53
N ASN A 428 49.36 -9.06 31.21
CA ASN A 428 49.83 -8.11 32.20
C ASN A 428 48.69 -7.61 33.10
N ARG A 429 48.58 -8.20 34.30
CA ARG A 429 47.49 -7.98 35.26
C ARG A 429 47.40 -6.54 35.76
N THR A 430 48.56 -5.84 35.87
CA THR A 430 48.56 -4.43 36.32
C THR A 430 48.01 -3.49 35.24
N ARG A 431 48.34 -3.75 33.98
CA ARG A 431 47.77 -2.99 32.85
C ARG A 431 46.30 -3.33 32.62
N ALA A 432 45.93 -4.62 32.76
CA ALA A 432 44.53 -5.06 32.66
C ALA A 432 43.64 -4.40 33.73
N ALA A 433 44.12 -4.31 34.97
CA ALA A 433 43.41 -3.64 36.04
C ALA A 433 43.15 -2.15 35.74
N ARG A 434 44.13 -1.46 35.17
CA ARG A 434 43.95 -0.05 34.70
C ARG A 434 42.94 0.07 33.58
N LEU A 435 42.96 -0.87 32.60
CA LEU A 435 42.05 -0.90 31.47
C LEU A 435 40.61 -1.14 31.91
N LEU A 436 40.43 -1.90 32.98
CA LEU A 436 39.14 -2.23 33.58
C LEU A 436 38.69 -1.23 34.64
N GLU A 437 39.48 -0.20 34.93
CA GLU A 437 39.22 0.84 35.93
C GLU A 437 38.97 0.25 37.36
N ILE A 438 39.60 -0.88 37.65
CA ILE A 438 39.51 -1.53 38.98
C ILE A 438 40.89 -1.63 39.62
N SER A 439 40.93 -1.81 40.95
CA SER A 439 42.19 -2.01 41.62
C SER A 439 42.83 -3.35 41.24
N HIS A 440 44.16 -3.39 41.23
CA HIS A 440 44.91 -4.65 40.96
C HIS A 440 44.51 -5.80 41.91
N ARG A 441 44.21 -5.46 43.16
CA ARG A 441 43.76 -6.42 44.18
C ARG A 441 42.35 -6.96 43.84
N ALA A 442 41.43 -6.13 43.38
CA ALA A 442 40.11 -6.50 42.96
C ALA A 442 40.15 -7.41 41.69
N LEU A 443 41.02 -7.12 40.73
CA LEU A 443 41.23 -7.96 39.55
C LEU A 443 41.73 -9.35 39.95
N LEU A 444 42.73 -9.45 40.83
CA LEU A 444 43.27 -10.75 41.28
C LEU A 444 42.23 -11.59 42.03
N TYR A 445 41.39 -10.91 42.82
CA TYR A 445 40.29 -11.58 43.54
C TYR A 445 39.28 -12.16 42.52
N LYS A 446 38.84 -11.36 41.55
CA LYS A 446 37.88 -11.78 40.52
C LYS A 446 38.45 -12.86 39.58
N ILE A 447 39.74 -12.82 39.22
CA ILE A 447 40.41 -13.87 38.44
C ILE A 447 40.34 -15.22 39.20
N ARG A 448 40.60 -15.23 40.52
CA ARG A 448 40.47 -16.43 41.32
C ARG A 448 39.04 -16.91 41.49
N GLU A 449 38.13 -15.99 41.77
CA GLU A 449 36.71 -16.28 41.98
C GLU A 449 36.07 -16.89 40.72
N TYR A 450 36.48 -16.42 39.55
CA TYR A 450 35.89 -16.82 38.26
C TYR A 450 36.67 -17.91 37.53
N GLY A 451 37.80 -18.37 38.10
CA GLY A 451 38.63 -19.42 37.49
C GLY A 451 39.20 -19.04 36.13
N ILE A 452 39.60 -17.77 35.96
CA ILE A 452 40.19 -17.28 34.67
C ILE A 452 41.71 -17.49 34.79
N GLU A 453 42.28 -18.28 33.87
CA GLU A 453 43.73 -18.50 33.78
C GLU A 453 44.47 -17.36 33.06
#